data_a6c41e07048e9a64ac28d51df5b83ef5
#
_entry.id   a6c41e07048e9a64ac28d51df5b83ef5
#
_cell.length_a   1.000
_cell.length_b   1.000
_cell.length_c   1.000
_cell.angle_alpha   90.00
_cell.angle_beta   90.00
_cell.angle_gamma   90.00
#
_symmetry.space_group_name_H-M   'P 1'
#
loop_
_entity.id
_entity.type
_entity.pdbx_description
1 polymer ?
#
loop_
_entity_poly.entity_id
_entity_poly.type
_entity_poly.pdbx_seq_one_letter_code
_entity_poly.pdbx_strand_id
1 'polypeptide(L)'
;MNHSQINLSQIGKLDIGYLPTPQATVEAMLSLANARESDILYDLGSGDGRVLITAAQRFGTRGVGIDIDPQRIFQAIANAKQANVSDRVTFLQQNLFESEFYEATIVVLYLLPHLNLRLRPQLLQLKPGTRILSHDFDLGNWEPHQVQVVETLEESATIYLWVVPDEIPDYLRSP
;
A
#
# COMPACT_ATOMS: atom_id res chain seq x y z
N MET A 1 36.55 9.18 17.25
CA MET A 1 35.67 8.15 16.65
C MET A 1 34.25 8.67 16.75
N ASN A 2 33.75 9.28 15.65
CA ASN A 2 32.38 9.80 15.60
C ASN A 2 31.43 8.62 15.36
N HIS A 3 30.74 8.23 16.40
CA HIS A 3 29.56 7.38 16.23
C HIS A 3 28.45 8.29 15.71
N SER A 4 28.30 8.31 14.40
CA SER A 4 27.09 8.88 13.77
C SER A 4 25.91 8.07 14.29
N GLN A 5 25.14 8.65 15.19
CA GLN A 5 23.85 8.08 15.56
C GLN A 5 22.98 8.08 14.30
N ILE A 6 22.81 6.90 13.74
CA ILE A 6 21.88 6.68 12.63
C ILE A 6 20.47 6.95 13.20
N ASN A 7 19.83 7.99 12.69
CA ASN A 7 18.50 8.34 13.12
C ASN A 7 17.51 7.29 12.64
N LEU A 8 17.04 6.44 13.56
CA LEU A 8 16.09 5.36 13.29
C LEU A 8 14.84 5.80 12.53
N SER A 9 14.44 7.07 12.68
CA SER A 9 13.30 7.63 11.93
C SER A 9 13.59 7.84 10.44
N GLN A 10 14.87 7.93 10.07
CA GLN A 10 15.29 8.03 8.66
C GLN A 10 15.49 6.66 8.04
N ILE A 11 15.95 5.68 8.82
CA ILE A 11 16.09 4.29 8.36
C ILE A 11 14.73 3.74 7.94
N GLY A 12 13.69 3.95 8.74
CA GLY A 12 12.33 3.49 8.42
C GLY A 12 11.73 4.12 7.15
N LYS A 13 12.14 5.34 6.79
CA LYS A 13 11.69 6.00 5.55
C LYS A 13 12.42 5.49 4.31
N LEU A 14 13.66 5.04 4.47
CA LEU A 14 14.49 4.52 3.39
C LEU A 14 14.23 3.03 3.14
N ASP A 15 13.99 2.25 4.19
CA ASP A 15 13.89 0.80 4.10
C ASP A 15 12.60 0.31 3.43
N ILE A 16 11.48 0.96 3.66
CA ILE A 16 10.18 0.56 3.09
C ILE A 16 10.17 0.75 1.58
N GLY A 17 10.78 1.81 1.10
CA GLY A 17 10.92 2.00 -0.32
C GLY A 17 12.04 1.15 -0.96
N TYR A 18 12.87 0.49 -0.16
CA TYR A 18 14.00 -0.37 -0.61
C TYR A 18 13.64 -1.85 -0.67
N LEU A 19 12.61 -2.29 0.06
CA LEU A 19 12.16 -3.68 0.08
C LEU A 19 10.83 -3.77 -0.69
N PRO A 20 10.90 -3.90 -2.02
CA PRO A 20 9.69 -4.06 -2.79
C PRO A 20 9.01 -5.38 -2.46
N THR A 21 7.70 -5.38 -2.40
CA THR A 21 6.91 -6.61 -2.24
C THR A 21 7.23 -7.57 -3.39
N PRO A 22 7.62 -8.83 -3.13
CA PRO A 22 7.85 -9.82 -4.19
C PRO A 22 6.63 -9.98 -5.10
N GLN A 23 6.87 -10.26 -6.38
CA GLN A 23 5.81 -10.33 -7.39
C GLN A 23 4.71 -11.34 -7.03
N ALA A 24 5.08 -12.51 -6.53
CA ALA A 24 4.10 -13.53 -6.12
C ALA A 24 3.21 -13.06 -4.96
N THR A 25 3.77 -12.28 -4.03
CA THR A 25 3.01 -11.67 -2.93
C THR A 25 2.08 -10.58 -3.45
N VAL A 26 2.52 -9.74 -4.39
CA VAL A 26 1.67 -8.75 -5.05
C VAL A 26 0.45 -9.40 -5.68
N GLU A 27 0.65 -10.47 -6.43
CA GLU A 27 -0.45 -11.20 -7.08
C GLU A 27 -1.42 -11.81 -6.06
N ALA A 28 -0.91 -12.36 -4.97
CA ALA A 28 -1.73 -12.89 -3.89
C ALA A 28 -2.56 -11.80 -3.19
N MET A 29 -1.97 -10.63 -2.94
CA MET A 29 -2.66 -9.48 -2.35
C MET A 29 -3.81 -9.00 -3.24
N LEU A 30 -3.55 -8.80 -4.52
CA LEU A 30 -4.56 -8.34 -5.48
C LEU A 30 -5.70 -9.34 -5.66
N SER A 31 -5.38 -10.63 -5.65
CA SER A 31 -6.38 -11.71 -5.70
C SER A 31 -7.23 -11.74 -4.43
N LEU A 32 -6.61 -11.58 -3.25
CA LEU A 32 -7.32 -11.52 -1.98
C LEU A 32 -8.30 -10.34 -1.92
N ALA A 33 -7.90 -9.19 -2.44
CA ALA A 33 -8.76 -8.01 -2.55
C ALA A 33 -9.84 -8.14 -3.62
N ASN A 34 -9.77 -9.16 -4.47
CA ASN A 34 -10.65 -9.31 -5.62
C ASN A 34 -10.65 -8.05 -6.50
N ALA A 35 -9.44 -7.59 -6.86
CA ALA A 35 -9.25 -6.40 -7.69
C ALA A 35 -9.93 -6.54 -9.06
N ARG A 36 -10.53 -5.46 -9.53
CA ARG A 36 -11.33 -5.41 -10.77
C ARG A 36 -11.04 -4.13 -11.55
N GLU A 37 -11.50 -4.10 -12.79
CA GLU A 37 -11.44 -2.91 -13.65
C GLU A 37 -12.18 -1.70 -13.06
N SER A 38 -13.25 -1.93 -12.32
CA SER A 38 -14.04 -0.87 -11.66
C SER A 38 -13.37 -0.28 -10.41
N ASP A 39 -12.30 -0.87 -9.94
CA ASP A 39 -11.58 -0.41 -8.75
C ASP A 39 -10.64 0.76 -9.04
N ILE A 40 -10.42 1.56 -7.99
CA ILE A 40 -9.37 2.58 -7.93
C ILE A 40 -8.44 2.21 -6.79
N LEU A 41 -7.21 1.81 -7.13
CA LEU A 41 -6.23 1.35 -6.17
C LEU A 41 -5.25 2.46 -5.83
N TYR A 42 -5.05 2.72 -4.54
CA TYR A 42 -3.99 3.58 -4.04
C TYR A 42 -2.90 2.75 -3.37
N ASP A 43 -1.68 2.88 -3.86
CA ASP A 43 -0.50 2.26 -3.27
C ASP A 43 0.31 3.33 -2.52
N LEU A 44 0.25 3.27 -1.20
CA LEU A 44 0.89 4.24 -0.31
C LEU A 44 2.31 3.78 0.03
N GLY A 45 3.28 4.41 -0.60
CA GLY A 45 4.66 3.96 -0.66
C GLY A 45 4.90 3.09 -1.89
N SER A 46 4.58 3.61 -3.07
CA SER A 46 4.45 2.82 -4.31
C SER A 46 5.78 2.31 -4.89
N GLY A 47 6.92 2.85 -4.46
CA GLY A 47 8.22 2.41 -4.93
C GLY A 47 8.36 2.40 -6.45
N ASP A 48 8.71 1.25 -7.01
CA ASP A 48 8.90 1.07 -8.46
C ASP A 48 7.60 0.84 -9.24
N GLY A 49 6.45 0.90 -8.59
CA GLY A 49 5.13 0.84 -9.21
C GLY A 49 4.60 -0.56 -9.48
N ARG A 50 5.27 -1.63 -9.02
CA ARG A 50 4.92 -3.01 -9.37
C ARG A 50 3.50 -3.43 -8.98
N VAL A 51 2.98 -2.95 -7.84
CA VAL A 51 1.61 -3.27 -7.39
C VAL A 51 0.59 -2.73 -8.38
N LEU A 52 0.68 -1.44 -8.70
CA LEU A 52 -0.22 -0.78 -9.65
C LEU A 52 -0.10 -1.32 -11.06
N ILE A 53 1.13 -1.56 -11.52
CA ILE A 53 1.38 -2.12 -12.85
C ILE A 53 0.77 -3.51 -12.95
N THR A 54 0.96 -4.36 -11.96
CA THR A 54 0.36 -5.70 -11.92
C THR A 54 -1.17 -5.62 -11.89
N ALA A 55 -1.74 -4.73 -11.07
CA ALA A 55 -3.18 -4.53 -11.00
C ALA A 55 -3.77 -4.11 -12.36
N ALA A 56 -3.11 -3.18 -13.03
CA ALA A 56 -3.54 -2.72 -14.36
C ALA A 56 -3.43 -3.82 -15.43
N GLN A 57 -2.32 -4.55 -15.46
CA GLN A 57 -2.11 -5.62 -16.44
C GLN A 57 -3.03 -6.82 -16.26
N ARG A 58 -3.22 -7.25 -15.01
CA ARG A 58 -3.94 -8.50 -14.69
C ARG A 58 -5.44 -8.29 -14.56
N PHE A 59 -5.86 -7.15 -14.03
CA PHE A 59 -7.26 -6.91 -13.65
C PHE A 59 -7.87 -5.68 -14.31
N GLY A 60 -7.08 -4.93 -15.10
CA GLY A 60 -7.53 -3.68 -15.69
C GLY A 60 -7.75 -2.55 -14.67
N THR A 61 -7.29 -2.72 -13.45
CA THR A 61 -7.49 -1.79 -12.34
C THR A 61 -6.75 -0.47 -12.59
N ARG A 62 -7.41 0.65 -12.33
CA ARG A 62 -6.79 1.97 -12.33
C ARG A 62 -6.21 2.29 -10.97
N GLY A 63 -5.22 3.17 -10.91
CA GLY A 63 -4.72 3.55 -9.61
C GLY A 63 -3.72 4.67 -9.58
N VAL A 64 -3.38 5.03 -8.34
CA VAL A 64 -2.45 6.10 -7.99
C VAL A 64 -1.42 5.56 -7.01
N GLY A 65 -0.15 5.73 -7.33
CA GLY A 65 0.97 5.46 -6.45
C GLY A 65 1.49 6.75 -5.83
N ILE A 66 1.73 6.72 -4.53
CA ILE A 66 2.29 7.84 -3.79
C ILE A 66 3.61 7.41 -3.17
N ASP A 67 4.66 8.16 -3.45
CA ASP A 67 5.98 7.97 -2.86
C ASP A 67 6.66 9.32 -2.67
N ILE A 68 7.48 9.44 -1.64
CA ILE A 68 8.22 10.68 -1.36
C ILE A 68 9.50 10.79 -2.17
N ASP A 69 10.02 9.66 -2.64
CA ASP A 69 11.30 9.58 -3.35
C ASP A 69 11.11 9.86 -4.84
N PRO A 70 11.66 10.98 -5.37
CA PRO A 70 11.52 11.34 -6.77
C PRO A 70 12.14 10.31 -7.73
N GLN A 71 13.20 9.62 -7.31
CA GLN A 71 13.84 8.59 -8.15
C GLN A 71 12.94 7.38 -8.34
N ARG A 72 12.17 7.01 -7.31
CA ARG A 72 11.21 5.91 -7.37
C ARG A 72 10.02 6.26 -8.24
N ILE A 73 9.51 7.48 -8.11
CA ILE A 73 8.46 8.00 -8.99
C ILE A 73 8.92 7.96 -10.44
N PHE A 74 10.12 8.41 -10.72
CA PHE A 74 10.68 8.35 -12.07
C PHE A 74 10.77 6.91 -12.59
N GLN A 75 11.27 5.99 -11.77
CA GLN A 75 11.36 4.57 -12.12
C GLN A 75 9.98 3.93 -12.34
N ALA A 76 9.00 4.25 -11.48
CA ALA A 76 7.63 3.74 -11.59
C ALA A 76 6.97 4.21 -12.90
N ILE A 77 7.14 5.47 -13.27
CA ILE A 77 6.61 6.01 -14.54
C ILE A 77 7.24 5.29 -15.74
N ALA A 78 8.55 5.07 -15.71
CA ALA A 78 9.25 4.35 -16.77
C ALA A 78 8.77 2.89 -16.87
N ASN A 79 8.60 2.21 -15.74
CA ASN A 79 8.10 0.84 -15.68
C ASN A 79 6.67 0.74 -16.23
N ALA A 80 5.80 1.68 -15.87
CA ALA A 80 4.41 1.71 -16.36
C ALA A 80 4.36 1.92 -17.88
N LYS A 81 5.22 2.78 -18.41
CA LYS A 81 5.34 3.01 -19.85
C LYS A 81 5.81 1.74 -20.58
N GLN A 82 6.82 1.07 -20.05
CA GLN A 82 7.32 -0.19 -20.60
C GLN A 82 6.26 -1.30 -20.57
N ALA A 83 5.42 -1.32 -19.54
CA ALA A 83 4.32 -2.27 -19.40
C ALA A 83 3.05 -1.89 -20.17
N ASN A 84 3.03 -0.75 -20.87
CA ASN A 84 1.88 -0.22 -21.63
C ASN A 84 0.63 0.01 -20.77
N VAL A 85 0.81 0.49 -19.52
CA VAL A 85 -0.29 0.78 -18.60
C VAL A 85 -0.31 2.24 -18.12
N SER A 86 0.44 3.13 -18.76
CA SER A 86 0.53 4.55 -18.38
C SER A 86 -0.81 5.28 -18.45
N ASP A 87 -1.76 4.79 -19.19
CA ASP A 87 -3.13 5.34 -19.27
C ASP A 87 -4.02 4.94 -18.06
N ARG A 88 -3.58 3.97 -17.25
CA ARG A 88 -4.33 3.45 -16.11
C ARG A 88 -3.74 3.82 -14.76
N VAL A 89 -2.45 4.13 -14.70
CA VAL A 89 -1.74 4.38 -13.45
C VAL A 89 -1.06 5.73 -13.45
N THR A 90 -1.10 6.40 -12.30
CA THR A 90 -0.46 7.70 -12.06
C THR A 90 0.43 7.59 -10.84
N PHE A 91 1.59 8.23 -10.87
CA PHE A 91 2.52 8.26 -9.74
C PHE A 91 2.76 9.70 -9.30
N LEU A 92 2.58 9.96 -8.00
CA LEU A 92 2.68 11.27 -7.39
C LEU A 92 3.79 11.31 -6.36
N GLN A 93 4.70 12.27 -6.50
CA GLN A 93 5.70 12.55 -5.48
C GLN A 93 5.07 13.38 -4.38
N GLN A 94 4.65 12.74 -3.30
CA GLN A 94 3.98 13.37 -2.16
C GLN A 94 4.32 12.66 -0.87
N ASN A 95 4.11 13.35 0.25
CA ASN A 95 4.04 12.72 1.56
C ASN A 95 2.67 12.03 1.70
N LEU A 96 2.68 10.72 1.87
CA LEU A 96 1.44 9.93 1.95
C LEU A 96 0.53 10.33 3.12
N PHE A 97 1.10 10.86 4.22
CA PHE A 97 0.32 11.32 5.38
C PHE A 97 -0.40 12.66 5.14
N GLU A 98 0.01 13.39 4.13
CA GLU A 98 -0.57 14.68 3.70
C GLU A 98 -1.36 14.57 2.40
N SER A 99 -1.50 13.34 1.89
CA SER A 99 -2.18 13.06 0.62
C SER A 99 -3.63 12.73 0.85
N GLU A 100 -4.45 13.04 -0.15
CA GLU A 100 -5.86 12.66 -0.21
C GLU A 100 -6.03 11.42 -1.08
N PHE A 101 -6.78 10.44 -0.57
CA PHE A 101 -7.06 9.20 -1.29
C PHE A 101 -8.49 8.69 -1.04
N TYR A 102 -9.43 9.63 -0.85
CA TYR A 102 -10.84 9.32 -0.55
C TYR A 102 -11.58 8.58 -1.66
N GLU A 103 -11.11 8.67 -2.90
CA GLU A 103 -11.70 7.95 -4.02
C GLU A 103 -11.29 6.48 -4.08
N ALA A 104 -10.32 6.06 -3.28
CA ALA A 104 -9.82 4.69 -3.27
C ALA A 104 -10.93 3.68 -2.98
N THR A 105 -10.94 2.59 -3.71
CA THR A 105 -11.72 1.39 -3.41
C THR A 105 -10.84 0.26 -2.89
N ILE A 106 -9.54 0.34 -3.17
CA ILE A 106 -8.48 -0.52 -2.62
C ILE A 106 -7.31 0.35 -2.18
N VAL A 107 -6.78 0.11 -1.00
CA VAL A 107 -5.54 0.71 -0.51
C VAL A 107 -4.54 -0.41 -0.19
N VAL A 108 -3.31 -0.26 -0.66
CA VAL A 108 -2.22 -1.20 -0.38
C VAL A 108 -1.16 -0.51 0.47
N LEU A 109 -0.72 -1.21 1.51
CA LEU A 109 0.27 -0.76 2.47
C LEU A 109 1.41 -1.78 2.59
N TYR A 110 2.62 -1.29 2.59
CA TYR A 110 3.80 -2.01 3.09
C TYR A 110 4.64 -1.05 3.91
N LEU A 111 4.14 -0.72 5.10
CA LEU A 111 4.70 0.29 5.98
C LEU A 111 4.98 -0.32 7.36
N LEU A 112 5.94 0.25 8.09
CA LEU A 112 6.22 -0.15 9.48
C LEU A 112 4.99 0.05 10.37
N PRO A 113 4.86 -0.74 11.46
CA PRO A 113 3.66 -0.73 12.30
C PRO A 113 3.23 0.65 12.78
N HIS A 114 4.17 1.49 13.22
CA HIS A 114 3.86 2.83 13.71
C HIS A 114 3.34 3.77 12.61
N LEU A 115 3.74 3.55 11.34
CA LEU A 115 3.24 4.31 10.20
C LEU A 115 1.83 3.86 9.81
N ASN A 116 1.56 2.57 9.87
CA ASN A 116 0.21 2.02 9.70
C ASN A 116 -0.77 2.61 10.72
N LEU A 117 -0.37 2.67 11.99
CA LEU A 117 -1.19 3.28 13.05
C LEU A 117 -1.41 4.78 12.82
N ARG A 118 -0.42 5.47 12.30
CA ARG A 118 -0.55 6.90 11.96
C ARG A 118 -1.54 7.14 10.81
N LEU A 119 -1.63 6.21 9.86
CA LEU A 119 -2.58 6.27 8.74
C LEU A 119 -4.00 5.86 9.14
N ARG A 120 -4.16 5.07 10.18
CA ARG A 120 -5.44 4.46 10.55
C ARG A 120 -6.61 5.44 10.60
N PRO A 121 -6.50 6.65 11.18
CA PRO A 121 -7.60 7.62 11.18
C PRO A 121 -8.08 7.99 9.77
N GLN A 122 -7.17 8.17 8.82
CA GLN A 122 -7.53 8.45 7.43
C GLN A 122 -8.15 7.24 6.74
N LEU A 123 -7.64 6.04 7.00
CA LEU A 123 -8.17 4.80 6.45
C LEU A 123 -9.62 4.53 6.92
N LEU A 124 -9.92 4.84 8.17
CA LEU A 124 -11.26 4.69 8.74
C LEU A 124 -12.29 5.67 8.13
N GLN A 125 -11.84 6.75 7.50
CA GLN A 125 -12.71 7.73 6.84
C GLN A 125 -13.00 7.42 5.39
N LEU A 126 -12.40 6.37 4.84
CA LEU A 126 -12.68 5.94 3.48
C LEU A 126 -14.12 5.42 3.37
N LYS A 127 -14.61 5.34 2.15
CA LYS A 127 -15.97 4.84 1.89
C LYS A 127 -16.16 3.45 2.49
N PRO A 128 -17.29 3.16 3.12
CA PRO A 128 -17.63 1.81 3.54
C PRO A 128 -17.47 0.81 2.39
N GLY A 129 -16.89 -0.35 2.68
CA GLY A 129 -16.60 -1.36 1.68
C GLY A 129 -15.24 -1.22 1.00
N THR A 130 -14.51 -0.12 1.22
CA THR A 130 -13.12 0.00 0.75
C THR A 130 -12.27 -1.09 1.38
N ARG A 131 -11.48 -1.77 0.56
CA ARG A 131 -10.60 -2.86 0.99
C ARG A 131 -9.20 -2.32 1.21
N ILE A 132 -8.62 -2.66 2.36
CA ILE A 132 -7.27 -2.25 2.75
C ILE A 132 -6.44 -3.50 2.88
N LEU A 133 -5.32 -3.56 2.17
CA LEU A 133 -4.36 -4.65 2.22
C LEU A 133 -3.07 -4.17 2.87
N SER A 134 -2.50 -4.97 3.74
CA SER A 134 -1.18 -4.71 4.30
C SER A 134 -0.29 -5.94 4.23
N HIS A 135 0.95 -5.73 3.80
CA HIS A 135 2.01 -6.72 3.77
C HIS A 135 2.73 -6.71 5.13
N ASP A 136 2.71 -7.83 5.82
CA ASP A 136 3.37 -8.16 7.09
C ASP A 136 2.87 -7.41 8.35
N PHE A 137 2.37 -6.20 8.25
CA PHE A 137 2.06 -5.36 9.40
C PHE A 137 0.57 -5.03 9.52
N ASP A 138 0.05 -5.12 10.74
CA ASP A 138 -1.35 -4.88 11.04
C ASP A 138 -1.70 -3.39 11.27
N LEU A 139 -2.95 -3.13 11.64
CA LEU A 139 -3.50 -1.83 12.00
C LEU A 139 -3.85 -1.73 13.49
N GLY A 140 -3.05 -2.37 14.34
CA GLY A 140 -3.24 -2.38 15.79
C GLY A 140 -4.46 -3.19 16.20
N ASN A 141 -5.35 -2.59 16.98
CA ASN A 141 -6.55 -3.25 17.47
C ASN A 141 -7.73 -3.26 16.47
N TRP A 142 -7.53 -2.78 15.24
CA TRP A 142 -8.52 -2.97 14.19
C TRP A 142 -8.40 -4.40 13.65
N GLU A 143 -9.36 -5.23 14.03
CA GLU A 143 -9.37 -6.64 13.61
C GLU A 143 -9.48 -6.77 12.08
N PRO A 144 -8.60 -7.52 11.45
CA PRO A 144 -8.69 -7.76 10.01
C PRO A 144 -9.90 -8.63 9.66
N HIS A 145 -10.46 -8.39 8.50
CA HIS A 145 -11.51 -9.22 7.92
C HIS A 145 -10.99 -10.59 7.52
N GLN A 146 -9.75 -10.64 7.02
CA GLN A 146 -9.07 -11.86 6.60
C GLN A 146 -7.56 -11.73 6.78
N VAL A 147 -6.91 -12.83 7.14
CA VAL A 147 -5.46 -12.96 7.22
C VAL A 147 -5.04 -14.16 6.40
N GLN A 148 -4.04 -14.01 5.56
CA GLN A 148 -3.49 -15.07 4.74
C GLN A 148 -1.96 -15.09 4.83
N VAL A 149 -1.40 -16.27 5.06
CA VAL A 149 0.05 -16.48 4.95
C VAL A 149 0.36 -16.94 3.52
N VAL A 150 1.30 -16.26 2.89
CA VAL A 150 1.74 -16.56 1.52
C VAL A 150 3.19 -17.02 1.57
N GLU A 151 3.40 -18.25 1.17
CA GLU A 151 4.74 -18.84 1.03
C GLU A 151 5.21 -18.70 -0.42
N THR A 152 6.33 -18.01 -0.60
CA THR A 152 6.97 -17.86 -1.91
C THR A 152 8.43 -18.31 -1.84
N LEU A 153 9.10 -18.36 -2.98
CA LEU A 153 10.54 -18.64 -3.01
C LEU A 153 11.38 -17.53 -2.37
N GLU A 154 10.84 -16.31 -2.29
CA GLU A 154 11.55 -15.15 -1.79
C GLU A 154 11.25 -14.84 -0.33
N GLU A 155 10.02 -15.15 0.14
CA GLU A 155 9.59 -14.84 1.50
C GLU A 155 8.43 -15.71 1.97
N SER A 156 8.24 -15.72 3.30
CA SER A 156 6.96 -16.05 3.94
C SER A 156 6.32 -14.75 4.40
N ALA A 157 5.21 -14.35 3.81
CA ALA A 157 4.54 -13.09 4.10
C ALA A 157 3.15 -13.31 4.70
N THR A 158 2.78 -12.46 5.64
CA THR A 158 1.41 -12.37 6.16
C THR A 158 0.71 -11.22 5.45
N ILE A 159 -0.43 -11.49 4.85
CA ILE A 159 -1.27 -10.49 4.20
C ILE A 159 -2.52 -10.29 5.03
N TYR A 160 -2.80 -9.04 5.38
CA TYR A 160 -4.00 -8.63 6.09
C TYR A 160 -4.95 -7.92 5.14
N LEU A 161 -6.24 -8.21 5.27
CA LEU A 161 -7.32 -7.54 4.58
C LEU A 161 -8.31 -6.97 5.58
N TRP A 162 -8.54 -5.67 5.52
CA TRP A 162 -9.64 -4.99 6.21
C TRP A 162 -10.66 -4.51 5.19
N VAL A 163 -11.89 -4.42 5.62
CA VAL A 163 -12.97 -3.77 4.88
C VAL A 163 -13.48 -2.63 5.75
N VAL A 164 -13.49 -1.42 5.21
CA VAL A 164 -13.99 -0.26 5.95
C VAL A 164 -15.46 -0.48 6.31
N PRO A 165 -15.84 -0.41 7.60
CA PRO A 165 -17.20 -0.68 8.04
C PRO A 165 -18.16 0.46 7.72
N ASP A 166 -19.46 0.17 7.69
CA ASP A 166 -20.52 1.19 7.55
C ASP A 166 -20.51 2.18 8.71
N GLU A 167 -20.27 1.67 9.92
CA GLU A 167 -20.12 2.46 11.13
C GLU A 167 -18.81 2.12 11.83
N ILE A 168 -18.03 3.14 12.18
CA ILE A 168 -16.76 2.95 12.87
C ILE A 168 -17.06 2.57 14.33
N PRO A 169 -16.62 1.40 14.81
CA PRO A 169 -16.75 1.00 16.21
C PRO A 169 -16.09 2.01 17.14
N ASP A 170 -16.67 2.21 18.32
CA ASP A 170 -16.19 3.19 19.30
C ASP A 170 -14.74 2.95 19.71
N TYR A 171 -14.33 1.68 19.85
CA TYR A 171 -12.95 1.33 20.22
C TYR A 171 -11.90 1.73 19.19
N LEU A 172 -12.30 2.02 17.94
CA LEU A 172 -11.41 2.51 16.89
C LEU A 172 -11.39 4.04 16.76
N ARG A 173 -12.29 4.74 17.45
CA ARG A 173 -12.40 6.20 17.38
C ARG A 173 -11.44 6.92 18.31
N SER A 174 -10.96 6.23 19.35
CA SER A 174 -9.97 6.78 20.28
C SER A 174 -8.55 6.49 19.83
N PRO A 175 -7.61 7.44 20.03
CA PRO A 175 -6.21 7.25 19.70
C PRO A 175 -5.54 6.19 20.57
#